data_af19837fdde09a04803428f3b0f9e78b
#
_entry.id   af19837fdde09a04803428f3b0f9e78b
#
_cell.length_a   1.000
_cell.length_b   1.000
_cell.length_c   1.000
_cell.angle_alpha   90.00
_cell.angle_beta   90.00
_cell.angle_gamma   90.00
#
_symmetry.space_group_name_H-M   'P 1'
#
loop_
_entity.id
_entity.type
_entity.pdbx_description
1 polymer ?
#
loop_
_entity_poly.entity_id
_entity_poly.type
_entity_poly.pdbx_seq_one_letter_code
_entity_poly.pdbx_strand_id
1 'polypeptide(L)'
;ARKWAYTIKGVPDGQAEILVFEGNFHGRTTTIVGFSSEAKYRDGFGPFTPGFKLLPYGDADAVAAAMHPNVAAILVEPIQGESGIVVPPEGYLRRLRELADQHRVLLVVDEIQSGLGRTGKLFAFEHEGIRPDGVTIAKALAGGFYPVSAILAKAELMDVFTPGIHGSTFGGNPLACAVGIAALDVLIEEKLIERAAELGPHLDARLKAIRSPLVKETRSIGLWAGVELVPEAGGARKYCYALKDRGLLCKDTHVHTIRLAPPLVITRSQINEGLEIL
;
A
#
# COMPACT_ATOMS: atom_id res chain seq x y z
N ALA A 1 -8.43 -10.81 -11.86
CA ALA A 1 -7.19 -11.48 -12.24
C ALA A 1 -7.39 -12.97 -12.54
N ARG A 2 -8.06 -13.73 -11.68
CA ARG A 2 -8.37 -15.16 -11.92
C ARG A 2 -9.26 -15.35 -13.14
N LYS A 3 -10.34 -14.55 -13.25
CA LYS A 3 -11.22 -14.64 -14.40
C LYS A 3 -10.50 -14.34 -15.71
N TRP A 4 -9.66 -13.30 -15.73
CA TRP A 4 -8.82 -13.00 -16.88
C TRP A 4 -7.86 -14.17 -17.22
N ALA A 5 -7.25 -14.75 -16.18
CA ALA A 5 -6.33 -15.88 -16.39
C ALA A 5 -7.04 -17.08 -17.05
N TYR A 6 -8.25 -17.40 -16.64
CA TYR A 6 -9.04 -18.50 -17.21
C TYR A 6 -9.58 -18.18 -18.60
N THR A 7 -10.09 -16.96 -18.82
CA THR A 7 -10.81 -16.62 -20.05
C THR A 7 -9.89 -16.08 -21.17
N ILE A 8 -8.79 -15.43 -20.82
CA ILE A 8 -7.90 -14.71 -21.77
C ILE A 8 -6.52 -15.33 -21.83
N LYS A 9 -5.88 -15.63 -20.68
CA LYS A 9 -4.54 -16.21 -20.66
C LYS A 9 -4.54 -17.70 -21.00
N GLY A 10 -5.64 -18.42 -20.75
CA GLY A 10 -5.78 -19.86 -21.01
C GLY A 10 -5.26 -20.75 -19.87
N VAL A 11 -5.18 -20.23 -18.65
CA VAL A 11 -4.88 -21.05 -17.47
C VAL A 11 -6.02 -22.05 -17.25
N PRO A 12 -5.74 -23.33 -16.96
CA PRO A 12 -6.79 -24.30 -16.65
C PRO A 12 -7.60 -23.89 -15.43
N ASP A 13 -8.89 -24.17 -15.44
CA ASP A 13 -9.79 -23.78 -14.35
C ASP A 13 -9.32 -24.29 -12.99
N GLY A 14 -9.41 -23.45 -11.97
CA GLY A 14 -8.96 -23.75 -10.62
C GLY A 14 -7.43 -23.69 -10.40
N GLN A 15 -6.60 -23.46 -11.43
CA GLN A 15 -5.14 -23.50 -11.32
C GLN A 15 -4.46 -22.12 -11.32
N ALA A 16 -5.22 -21.03 -11.44
CA ALA A 16 -4.64 -19.70 -11.43
C ALA A 16 -4.00 -19.37 -10.07
N GLU A 17 -2.73 -18.98 -10.09
CA GLU A 17 -1.96 -18.56 -8.92
C GLU A 17 -1.71 -17.05 -8.95
N ILE A 18 -1.78 -16.43 -7.77
CA ILE A 18 -1.44 -15.01 -7.57
C ILE A 18 -0.25 -14.94 -6.63
N LEU A 19 0.81 -14.27 -7.06
CA LEU A 19 1.99 -14.02 -6.24
C LEU A 19 1.71 -12.84 -5.31
N VAL A 20 1.98 -13.02 -4.02
CA VAL A 20 1.81 -12.05 -2.95
C VAL A 20 3.07 -12.01 -2.08
N PHE A 21 3.23 -11.04 -1.19
CA PHE A 21 4.49 -10.82 -0.50
C PHE A 21 4.36 -10.93 1.02
N GLU A 22 5.42 -11.36 1.67
CA GLU A 22 5.54 -11.31 3.12
C GLU A 22 5.38 -9.87 3.62
N GLY A 23 4.81 -9.70 4.79
CA GLY A 23 4.51 -8.37 5.35
C GLY A 23 3.33 -7.67 4.70
N ASN A 24 2.61 -8.29 3.75
CA ASN A 24 1.49 -7.65 3.06
C ASN A 24 0.32 -7.32 3.99
N PHE A 25 -0.42 -6.26 3.59
CA PHE A 25 -1.71 -5.94 4.18
C PHE A 25 -2.69 -5.44 3.12
N HIS A 26 -3.52 -6.33 2.59
CA HIS A 26 -4.53 -6.01 1.57
C HIS A 26 -5.96 -6.01 2.10
N GLY A 27 -6.14 -5.99 3.43
CA GLY A 27 -7.45 -5.97 4.09
C GLY A 27 -7.69 -7.17 5.00
N ARG A 28 -8.96 -7.39 5.38
CA ARG A 28 -9.36 -8.36 6.40
C ARG A 28 -10.46 -9.33 5.95
N THR A 29 -10.78 -9.39 4.66
CA THR A 29 -11.71 -10.42 4.15
C THR A 29 -11.06 -11.80 4.20
N THR A 30 -11.88 -12.87 4.26
CA THR A 30 -11.40 -14.24 4.44
C THR A 30 -10.36 -14.66 3.40
N THR A 31 -10.56 -14.30 2.14
CA THR A 31 -9.57 -14.57 1.08
C THR A 31 -8.26 -13.84 1.35
N ILE A 32 -8.32 -12.56 1.71
CA ILE A 32 -7.14 -11.71 1.91
C ILE A 32 -6.33 -12.17 3.13
N VAL A 33 -6.97 -12.40 4.26
CA VAL A 33 -6.22 -12.90 5.44
C VAL A 33 -5.62 -14.28 5.21
N GLY A 34 -6.17 -15.07 4.27
CA GLY A 34 -5.67 -16.39 3.92
C GLY A 34 -4.22 -16.42 3.44
N PHE A 35 -3.75 -15.35 2.82
CA PHE A 35 -2.37 -15.20 2.37
C PHE A 35 -1.55 -14.18 3.17
N SER A 36 -2.05 -13.69 4.29
CA SER A 36 -1.25 -12.85 5.19
C SER A 36 -0.10 -13.65 5.80
N SER A 37 1.08 -13.05 5.94
CA SER A 37 2.19 -13.62 6.71
C SER A 37 2.00 -13.51 8.22
N GLU A 38 1.02 -12.71 8.68
CA GLU A 38 0.73 -12.49 10.09
C GLU A 38 -0.25 -13.55 10.64
N ALA A 39 0.25 -14.48 11.43
CA ALA A 39 -0.57 -15.56 12.02
C ALA A 39 -1.80 -15.02 12.75
N LYS A 40 -1.66 -13.95 13.53
CA LYS A 40 -2.76 -13.31 14.30
C LYS A 40 -3.95 -12.85 13.43
N TYR A 41 -3.75 -12.65 12.12
CA TYR A 41 -4.83 -12.29 11.20
C TYR A 41 -5.52 -13.52 10.59
N ARG A 42 -4.88 -14.69 10.65
CA ARG A 42 -5.33 -15.94 10.04
C ARG A 42 -6.00 -16.87 11.03
N ASP A 43 -5.52 -16.89 12.28
CA ASP A 43 -5.93 -17.85 13.27
C ASP A 43 -7.44 -17.82 13.52
N GLY A 44 -8.11 -18.95 13.31
CA GLY A 44 -9.55 -19.12 13.49
C GLY A 44 -10.43 -18.65 12.33
N PHE A 45 -9.88 -18.18 11.19
CA PHE A 45 -10.67 -17.66 10.05
C PHE A 45 -10.71 -18.58 8.82
N GLY A 46 -10.05 -19.74 8.87
CA GLY A 46 -10.11 -20.72 7.76
C GLY A 46 -11.48 -21.43 7.64
N PRO A 47 -11.71 -22.17 6.53
CA PRO A 47 -10.77 -22.49 5.45
C PRO A 47 -10.51 -21.30 4.51
N PHE A 48 -9.31 -21.23 3.94
CA PHE A 48 -8.89 -20.13 3.09
C PHE A 48 -8.99 -20.45 1.61
N THR A 49 -9.14 -19.43 0.79
CA THR A 49 -9.12 -19.50 -0.66
C THR A 49 -7.71 -19.91 -1.14
N PRO A 50 -7.56 -20.99 -1.93
CA PRO A 50 -6.26 -21.41 -2.47
C PRO A 50 -5.79 -20.55 -3.64
N GLY A 51 -4.57 -20.84 -4.14
CA GLY A 51 -4.00 -20.20 -5.34
C GLY A 51 -3.32 -18.87 -5.04
N PHE A 52 -2.72 -18.73 -3.87
CA PHE A 52 -1.82 -17.63 -3.52
C PHE A 52 -0.46 -18.19 -3.11
N LYS A 53 0.61 -17.59 -3.62
CA LYS A 53 1.98 -17.94 -3.28
C LYS A 53 2.67 -16.74 -2.63
N LEU A 54 3.08 -16.94 -1.37
CA LEU A 54 3.77 -15.93 -0.58
C LEU A 54 5.27 -15.95 -0.91
N LEU A 55 5.84 -14.77 -1.20
CA LEU A 55 7.25 -14.56 -1.56
C LEU A 55 7.86 -13.47 -0.67
N PRO A 56 9.19 -13.43 -0.52
CA PRO A 56 9.87 -12.33 0.15
C PRO A 56 9.60 -10.99 -0.55
N TYR A 57 9.29 -9.94 0.21
CA TYR A 57 9.12 -8.59 -0.33
C TYR A 57 10.47 -7.97 -0.67
N GLY A 58 10.57 -7.31 -1.82
CA GLY A 58 11.80 -6.68 -2.28
C GLY A 58 12.76 -7.63 -3.02
N ASP A 59 12.44 -8.93 -3.12
CA ASP A 59 13.23 -9.93 -3.83
C ASP A 59 12.63 -10.25 -5.20
N ALA A 60 13.13 -9.57 -6.23
CA ALA A 60 12.67 -9.79 -7.60
C ALA A 60 13.16 -11.12 -8.19
N ASP A 61 14.27 -11.69 -7.70
CA ASP A 61 14.78 -12.97 -8.16
C ASP A 61 13.89 -14.12 -7.64
N ALA A 62 13.39 -14.02 -6.41
CA ALA A 62 12.37 -14.93 -5.89
C ALA A 62 11.10 -14.89 -6.75
N VAL A 63 10.69 -13.72 -7.23
CA VAL A 63 9.54 -13.57 -8.14
C VAL A 63 9.85 -14.23 -9.49
N ALA A 64 11.03 -13.99 -10.06
CA ALA A 64 11.45 -14.62 -11.33
C ALA A 64 11.45 -16.14 -11.23
N ALA A 65 11.98 -16.70 -10.15
CA ALA A 65 12.00 -18.14 -9.89
C ALA A 65 10.60 -18.75 -9.65
N ALA A 66 9.63 -17.93 -9.22
CA ALA A 66 8.25 -18.35 -9.00
C ALA A 66 7.38 -18.32 -10.27
N MET A 67 7.89 -17.77 -11.39
CA MET A 67 7.12 -17.64 -12.61
C MET A 67 6.89 -19.00 -13.29
N HIS A 68 5.63 -19.27 -13.62
CA HIS A 68 5.20 -20.44 -14.41
C HIS A 68 3.89 -20.12 -15.16
N PRO A 69 3.45 -20.97 -16.13
CA PRO A 69 2.30 -20.63 -16.99
C PRO A 69 0.99 -20.30 -16.26
N ASN A 70 0.78 -20.84 -15.07
CA ASN A 70 -0.46 -20.65 -14.30
C ASN A 70 -0.45 -19.40 -13.42
N VAL A 71 0.65 -18.66 -13.33
CA VAL A 71 0.67 -17.38 -12.59
C VAL A 71 -0.23 -16.38 -13.32
N ALA A 72 -1.27 -15.92 -12.62
CA ALA A 72 -2.26 -14.97 -13.15
C ALA A 72 -1.85 -13.51 -12.89
N ALA A 73 -1.37 -13.23 -11.68
CA ALA A 73 -1.04 -11.88 -11.27
C ALA A 73 0.07 -11.84 -10.21
N ILE A 74 0.71 -10.69 -10.13
CA ILE A 74 1.49 -10.22 -8.99
C ILE A 74 0.64 -9.16 -8.30
N LEU A 75 0.34 -9.33 -7.00
CA LEU A 75 -0.33 -8.33 -6.18
C LEU A 75 0.68 -7.77 -5.16
N VAL A 76 0.95 -6.48 -5.24
CA VAL A 76 2.02 -5.84 -4.47
C VAL A 76 1.60 -4.47 -3.93
N GLU A 77 1.99 -4.16 -2.69
CA GLU A 77 2.04 -2.79 -2.21
C GLU A 77 3.34 -2.14 -2.70
N PRO A 78 3.33 -0.97 -3.33
CA PRO A 78 4.58 -0.31 -3.75
C PRO A 78 5.44 0.09 -2.55
N ILE A 79 4.81 0.30 -1.39
CA ILE A 79 5.44 0.53 -0.08
C ILE A 79 4.56 -0.19 0.93
N GLN A 80 5.11 -1.08 1.72
CA GLN A 80 4.35 -1.80 2.73
C GLN A 80 4.10 -0.93 3.96
N GLY A 81 2.85 -0.51 4.12
CA GLY A 81 2.46 0.40 5.19
C GLY A 81 2.42 -0.24 6.57
N GLU A 82 1.73 -1.35 6.72
CA GLU A 82 1.53 -2.02 8.01
C GLU A 82 2.79 -2.77 8.48
N SER A 83 3.74 -3.07 7.59
CA SER A 83 5.03 -3.66 7.93
C SER A 83 6.08 -2.65 8.39
N GLY A 84 5.73 -1.36 8.54
CA GLY A 84 6.64 -0.36 9.09
C GLY A 84 7.16 0.66 8.08
N ILE A 85 6.37 0.98 7.06
CA ILE A 85 6.73 1.87 5.95
C ILE A 85 7.97 1.32 5.23
N VAL A 86 7.86 0.07 4.79
CA VAL A 86 8.97 -0.61 4.10
C VAL A 86 8.99 -0.17 2.64
N VAL A 87 10.01 0.61 2.30
CA VAL A 87 10.29 1.00 0.91
C VAL A 87 11.14 -0.09 0.28
N PRO A 88 10.75 -0.65 -0.86
CA PRO A 88 11.53 -1.71 -1.50
C PRO A 88 12.84 -1.16 -2.09
N PRO A 89 13.79 -2.04 -2.46
CA PRO A 89 14.99 -1.63 -3.19
C PRO A 89 14.64 -0.87 -4.48
N GLU A 90 15.48 0.09 -4.86
CA GLU A 90 15.32 0.82 -6.12
C GLU A 90 15.26 -0.15 -7.32
N GLY A 91 14.34 0.10 -8.25
CA GLY A 91 14.14 -0.74 -9.44
C GLY A 91 13.29 -1.99 -9.20
N TYR A 92 12.87 -2.26 -7.97
CA TYR A 92 12.06 -3.45 -7.66
C TYR A 92 10.76 -3.51 -8.45
N LEU A 93 9.94 -2.46 -8.39
CA LEU A 93 8.66 -2.43 -9.12
C LEU A 93 8.87 -2.47 -10.64
N ARG A 94 9.94 -1.85 -11.13
CA ARG A 94 10.33 -1.90 -12.54
C ARG A 94 10.64 -3.33 -12.96
N ARG A 95 11.40 -4.05 -12.14
CA ARG A 95 11.69 -5.46 -12.38
C ARG A 95 10.45 -6.34 -12.32
N LEU A 96 9.51 -6.08 -11.41
CA LEU A 96 8.21 -6.76 -11.38
C LEU A 96 7.41 -6.52 -12.67
N ARG A 97 7.42 -5.28 -13.20
CA ARG A 97 6.74 -4.96 -14.46
C ARG A 97 7.35 -5.74 -15.63
N GLU A 98 8.68 -5.77 -15.74
CA GLU A 98 9.39 -6.54 -16.77
C GLU A 98 9.03 -8.03 -16.72
N LEU A 99 9.08 -8.63 -15.52
CA LEU A 99 8.71 -10.05 -15.34
C LEU A 99 7.25 -10.30 -15.70
N ALA A 100 6.36 -9.41 -15.30
CA ALA A 100 4.95 -9.52 -15.62
C ALA A 100 4.70 -9.45 -17.14
N ASP A 101 5.40 -8.56 -17.87
CA ASP A 101 5.32 -8.46 -19.32
C ASP A 101 5.88 -9.72 -20.01
N GLN A 102 7.06 -10.19 -19.59
CA GLN A 102 7.71 -11.39 -20.15
C GLN A 102 6.85 -12.64 -20.04
N HIS A 103 6.12 -12.79 -18.92
CA HIS A 103 5.33 -13.98 -18.62
C HIS A 103 3.83 -13.83 -18.88
N ARG A 104 3.39 -12.67 -19.43
CA ARG A 104 1.97 -12.34 -19.60
C ARG A 104 1.20 -12.52 -18.29
N VAL A 105 1.70 -11.89 -17.23
CA VAL A 105 1.14 -11.87 -15.89
C VAL A 105 0.65 -10.45 -15.59
N LEU A 106 -0.46 -10.31 -14.89
CA LEU A 106 -0.95 -8.99 -14.49
C LEU A 106 -0.13 -8.44 -13.32
N LEU A 107 0.28 -7.18 -13.41
CA LEU A 107 0.79 -6.44 -12.26
C LEU A 107 -0.33 -5.60 -11.66
N VAL A 108 -0.76 -5.97 -10.46
CA VAL A 108 -1.78 -5.26 -9.68
C VAL A 108 -1.11 -4.60 -8.48
N VAL A 109 -1.24 -3.29 -8.39
CA VAL A 109 -0.59 -2.49 -7.35
C VAL A 109 -1.64 -1.98 -6.36
N ASP A 110 -1.40 -2.25 -5.08
CA ASP A 110 -2.25 -1.77 -3.99
C ASP A 110 -1.77 -0.40 -3.50
N GLU A 111 -2.44 0.65 -3.95
CA GLU A 111 -2.19 2.05 -3.61
C GLU A 111 -3.13 2.59 -2.52
N ILE A 112 -3.81 1.71 -1.80
CA ILE A 112 -4.78 2.11 -0.78
C ILE A 112 -4.16 2.97 0.32
N GLN A 113 -2.89 2.74 0.67
CA GLN A 113 -2.17 3.55 1.66
C GLN A 113 -1.17 4.53 1.05
N SER A 114 -0.50 4.13 -0.03
CA SER A 114 0.59 4.87 -0.66
C SER A 114 0.14 5.90 -1.69
N GLY A 115 -1.03 5.71 -2.28
CA GLY A 115 -1.55 6.55 -3.35
C GLY A 115 -2.13 7.89 -2.88
N LEU A 116 -2.70 8.59 -3.85
CA LEU A 116 -3.42 9.86 -3.68
C LEU A 116 -2.57 10.94 -2.97
N GLY A 117 -1.34 11.11 -3.44
CA GLY A 117 -0.45 12.19 -3.02
C GLY A 117 0.43 11.88 -1.82
N ARG A 118 0.20 10.79 -1.09
CA ARG A 118 0.91 10.47 0.16
C ARG A 118 2.43 10.51 0.03
N THR A 119 2.96 10.01 -1.08
CA THR A 119 4.40 9.89 -1.34
C THR A 119 5.00 11.05 -2.15
N GLY A 120 4.19 12.09 -2.48
CA GLY A 120 4.60 13.20 -3.34
C GLY A 120 4.43 12.93 -4.84
N LYS A 121 3.76 11.83 -5.19
CA LYS A 121 3.24 11.49 -6.51
C LYS A 121 1.77 11.13 -6.38
N LEU A 122 0.99 11.19 -7.47
CA LEU A 122 -0.41 10.74 -7.41
C LEU A 122 -0.48 9.28 -6.98
N PHE A 123 0.38 8.45 -7.55
CA PHE A 123 0.57 7.05 -7.15
C PHE A 123 2.04 6.76 -6.88
N ALA A 124 2.31 5.90 -5.88
CA ALA A 124 3.69 5.58 -5.50
C ALA A 124 4.45 4.82 -6.61
N PHE A 125 3.78 4.03 -7.45
CA PHE A 125 4.43 3.36 -8.58
C PHE A 125 5.04 4.33 -9.60
N GLU A 126 4.61 5.60 -9.62
CA GLU A 126 5.17 6.64 -10.51
C GLU A 126 6.62 6.98 -10.17
N HIS A 127 7.09 6.73 -8.94
CA HIS A 127 8.48 6.91 -8.57
C HIS A 127 9.42 6.03 -9.39
N GLU A 128 8.94 4.86 -9.84
CA GLU A 128 9.70 3.94 -10.68
C GLU A 128 9.35 4.02 -12.17
N GLY A 129 8.45 4.95 -12.56
CA GLY A 129 8.07 5.18 -13.96
C GLY A 129 7.36 4.01 -14.62
N ILE A 130 6.75 3.12 -13.85
CA ILE A 130 5.99 1.98 -14.38
C ILE A 130 4.51 2.30 -14.57
N ARG A 131 3.82 1.43 -15.33
CA ARG A 131 2.36 1.43 -15.46
C ARG A 131 1.82 0.03 -15.15
N PRO A 132 1.12 -0.17 -14.01
CA PRO A 132 0.51 -1.45 -13.68
C PRO A 132 -0.71 -1.75 -14.58
N ASP A 133 -1.18 -3.00 -14.56
CA ASP A 133 -2.39 -3.42 -15.24
C ASP A 133 -3.64 -3.12 -14.42
N GLY A 134 -3.51 -3.11 -13.10
CA GLY A 134 -4.55 -2.75 -12.16
C GLY A 134 -4.01 -2.01 -10.94
N VAL A 135 -4.81 -1.08 -10.41
CA VAL A 135 -4.51 -0.30 -9.20
C VAL A 135 -5.72 -0.32 -8.29
N THR A 136 -5.52 -0.64 -7.01
CA THR A 136 -6.58 -0.49 -6.00
C THR A 136 -6.39 0.80 -5.23
N ILE A 137 -7.47 1.55 -5.03
CA ILE A 137 -7.50 2.82 -4.29
C ILE A 137 -8.65 2.85 -3.29
N ALA A 138 -8.41 3.46 -2.14
CA ALA A 138 -9.41 3.66 -1.08
C ALA A 138 -8.91 4.74 -0.09
N LYS A 139 -9.28 4.65 1.18
CA LYS A 139 -8.85 5.54 2.27
C LYS A 139 -8.91 7.03 1.91
N ALA A 140 -7.82 7.62 1.41
CA ALA A 140 -7.77 9.03 1.03
C ALA A 140 -8.79 9.41 -0.05
N LEU A 141 -9.22 8.44 -0.90
CA LEU A 141 -10.28 8.65 -1.88
C LEU A 141 -11.60 9.13 -1.26
N ALA A 142 -11.83 8.79 -0.01
CA ALA A 142 -13.05 9.18 0.72
C ALA A 142 -12.94 10.55 1.42
N GLY A 143 -11.80 11.22 1.38
CA GLY A 143 -11.60 12.48 2.12
C GLY A 143 -11.84 12.36 3.64
N GLY A 144 -11.94 11.14 4.18
CA GLY A 144 -12.28 10.87 5.58
C GLY A 144 -13.78 10.91 5.92
N PHE A 145 -14.67 11.14 4.95
CA PHE A 145 -16.12 11.32 5.18
C PHE A 145 -16.96 10.06 4.97
N TYR A 146 -16.66 9.30 3.92
CA TYR A 146 -17.51 8.18 3.53
C TYR A 146 -16.67 7.02 2.98
N PRO A 147 -16.93 5.75 3.38
CA PRO A 147 -16.14 4.64 2.87
C PRO A 147 -16.38 4.44 1.38
N VAL A 148 -15.30 4.58 0.60
CA VAL A 148 -15.29 4.33 -0.84
C VAL A 148 -13.96 3.71 -1.25
N SER A 149 -14.02 2.80 -2.20
CA SER A 149 -12.87 2.20 -2.85
C SER A 149 -13.14 2.01 -4.32
N ALA A 150 -12.09 1.92 -5.10
CA ALA A 150 -12.19 1.63 -6.53
C ALA A 150 -11.01 0.77 -6.99
N ILE A 151 -11.23 0.05 -8.08
CA ILE A 151 -10.17 -0.54 -8.88
C ILE A 151 -10.09 0.19 -10.22
N LEU A 152 -8.90 0.57 -10.61
CA LEU A 152 -8.57 1.14 -11.90
C LEU A 152 -7.79 0.10 -12.68
N ALA A 153 -8.22 -0.25 -13.89
CA ALA A 153 -7.52 -1.23 -14.70
C ALA A 153 -7.70 -0.93 -16.19
N LYS A 154 -6.88 -1.60 -17.01
CA LYS A 154 -7.03 -1.56 -18.47
C LYS A 154 -8.40 -2.11 -18.88
N ALA A 155 -8.99 -1.57 -19.94
CA ALA A 155 -10.30 -1.99 -20.44
C ALA A 155 -10.37 -3.50 -20.68
N GLU A 156 -9.35 -4.08 -21.35
CA GLU A 156 -9.28 -5.52 -21.61
C GLU A 156 -9.32 -6.40 -20.35
N LEU A 157 -8.86 -5.87 -19.22
CA LEU A 157 -8.94 -6.56 -17.94
C LEU A 157 -10.34 -6.42 -17.33
N MET A 158 -11.00 -5.27 -17.50
CA MET A 158 -12.33 -5.02 -16.98
C MET A 158 -13.42 -5.68 -17.84
N ASP A 159 -13.20 -5.86 -19.13
CA ASP A 159 -14.14 -6.46 -20.08
C ASP A 159 -14.45 -7.94 -19.78
N VAL A 160 -13.66 -8.59 -18.91
CA VAL A 160 -14.02 -9.92 -18.40
C VAL A 160 -15.26 -9.91 -17.49
N PHE A 161 -15.68 -8.74 -17.02
CA PHE A 161 -16.91 -8.54 -16.26
C PHE A 161 -18.08 -8.20 -17.20
N THR A 162 -18.77 -9.23 -17.66
CA THR A 162 -19.98 -9.04 -18.44
C THR A 162 -21.21 -8.80 -17.53
N PRO A 163 -22.28 -8.18 -18.01
CA PRO A 163 -23.47 -7.95 -17.22
C PRO A 163 -24.00 -9.22 -16.53
N GLY A 164 -24.30 -9.10 -15.24
CA GLY A 164 -24.91 -10.18 -14.44
C GLY A 164 -23.94 -11.14 -13.75
N ILE A 165 -22.62 -11.09 -14.04
CA ILE A 165 -21.66 -12.05 -13.44
C ILE A 165 -21.00 -11.54 -12.14
N HIS A 166 -21.05 -10.26 -11.88
CA HIS A 166 -20.49 -9.61 -10.70
C HIS A 166 -21.29 -8.37 -10.35
N GLY A 167 -21.30 -8.01 -9.07
CA GLY A 167 -21.98 -6.82 -8.61
C GLY A 167 -21.71 -6.50 -7.15
N SER A 168 -22.14 -5.32 -6.74
CA SER A 168 -22.12 -4.84 -5.36
C SER A 168 -23.38 -4.02 -5.11
N THR A 169 -24.07 -4.26 -4.01
CA THR A 169 -25.30 -3.53 -3.66
C THR A 169 -25.01 -2.03 -3.48
N PHE A 170 -23.89 -1.67 -2.88
CA PHE A 170 -23.53 -0.27 -2.61
C PHE A 170 -22.45 0.28 -3.55
N GLY A 171 -21.88 -0.54 -4.43
CA GLY A 171 -20.87 -0.10 -5.39
C GLY A 171 -21.41 0.98 -6.32
N GLY A 172 -20.67 2.08 -6.49
CA GLY A 172 -21.06 3.18 -7.37
C GLY A 172 -22.24 4.02 -6.86
N ASN A 173 -22.58 3.96 -5.57
CA ASN A 173 -23.66 4.79 -5.06
C ASN A 173 -23.33 6.30 -5.20
N PRO A 174 -24.34 7.15 -5.48
CA PRO A 174 -24.12 8.56 -5.79
C PRO A 174 -23.39 9.35 -4.70
N LEU A 175 -23.64 9.04 -3.42
CA LEU A 175 -22.99 9.72 -2.30
C LEU A 175 -21.48 9.42 -2.28
N ALA A 176 -21.09 8.15 -2.38
CA ALA A 176 -19.68 7.76 -2.43
C ALA A 176 -18.95 8.39 -3.63
N CYS A 177 -19.61 8.42 -4.80
CA CYS A 177 -19.04 9.04 -5.99
C CYS A 177 -18.85 10.55 -5.81
N ALA A 178 -19.85 11.25 -5.27
CA ALA A 178 -19.75 12.69 -5.02
C ALA A 178 -18.63 13.03 -4.02
N VAL A 179 -18.52 12.25 -2.93
CA VAL A 179 -17.45 12.43 -1.93
C VAL A 179 -16.07 12.15 -2.55
N GLY A 180 -15.96 11.07 -3.35
CA GLY A 180 -14.70 10.72 -4.01
C GLY A 180 -14.25 11.79 -5.01
N ILE A 181 -15.16 12.34 -5.80
CA ILE A 181 -14.88 13.45 -6.74
C ILE A 181 -14.39 14.66 -5.96
N ALA A 182 -15.13 15.11 -4.95
CA ALA A 182 -14.75 16.27 -4.15
C ALA A 182 -13.38 16.08 -3.45
N ALA A 183 -13.05 14.88 -2.98
CA ALA A 183 -11.75 14.58 -2.39
C ALA A 183 -10.61 14.68 -3.42
N LEU A 184 -10.84 14.23 -4.65
CA LEU A 184 -9.86 14.35 -5.75
C LEU A 184 -9.71 15.81 -6.19
N ASP A 185 -10.81 16.57 -6.30
CA ASP A 185 -10.77 18.00 -6.63
C ASP A 185 -9.92 18.76 -5.62
N VAL A 186 -10.14 18.59 -4.32
CA VAL A 186 -9.33 19.21 -3.26
C VAL A 186 -7.85 18.80 -3.38
N LEU A 187 -7.56 17.53 -3.64
CA LEU A 187 -6.18 17.05 -3.80
C LEU A 187 -5.44 17.77 -4.92
N ILE A 188 -6.13 18.02 -6.04
CA ILE A 188 -5.59 18.65 -7.25
C ILE A 188 -5.55 20.16 -7.11
N GLU A 189 -6.67 20.79 -6.74
CA GLU A 189 -6.81 22.26 -6.68
C GLU A 189 -5.92 22.89 -5.60
N GLU A 190 -5.79 22.23 -4.43
CA GLU A 190 -4.90 22.69 -3.36
C GLU A 190 -3.45 22.22 -3.53
N LYS A 191 -3.12 21.53 -4.64
CA LYS A 191 -1.77 21.05 -4.97
C LYS A 191 -1.14 20.23 -3.84
N LEU A 192 -1.93 19.34 -3.24
CA LEU A 192 -1.48 18.58 -2.07
C LEU A 192 -0.43 17.52 -2.42
N ILE A 193 -0.39 17.06 -3.68
CA ILE A 193 0.64 16.15 -4.19
C ILE A 193 1.99 16.83 -4.21
N GLU A 194 2.04 18.03 -4.81
CA GLU A 194 3.26 18.86 -4.93
C GLU A 194 3.73 19.29 -3.54
N ARG A 195 2.81 19.62 -2.64
CA ARG A 195 3.12 19.94 -1.25
C ARG A 195 3.78 18.76 -0.53
N ALA A 196 3.26 17.56 -0.70
CA ALA A 196 3.88 16.36 -0.12
C ALA A 196 5.27 16.11 -0.71
N ALA A 197 5.47 16.35 -2.01
CA ALA A 197 6.77 16.26 -2.66
C ALA A 197 7.77 17.30 -2.13
N GLU A 198 7.32 18.52 -1.85
CA GLU A 198 8.15 19.60 -1.31
C GLU A 198 8.52 19.35 0.17
N LEU A 199 7.55 18.96 0.99
CA LEU A 199 7.75 18.81 2.44
C LEU A 199 8.40 17.46 2.83
N GLY A 200 8.29 16.44 1.98
CA GLY A 200 8.87 15.12 2.23
C GLY A 200 10.37 15.14 2.53
N PRO A 201 11.22 15.77 1.69
CA PRO A 201 12.66 15.90 1.97
C PRO A 201 12.96 16.61 3.28
N HIS A 202 12.14 17.59 3.68
CA HIS A 202 12.29 18.27 4.97
C HIS A 202 12.00 17.31 6.14
N LEU A 203 10.89 16.56 6.06
CA LEU A 203 10.54 15.54 7.06
C LEU A 203 11.66 14.50 7.17
N ASP A 204 12.16 13.98 6.06
CA ASP A 204 13.24 12.99 6.00
C ASP A 204 14.52 13.50 6.66
N ALA A 205 14.95 14.70 6.30
CA ALA A 205 16.17 15.30 6.87
C ALA A 205 16.07 15.50 8.39
N ARG A 206 14.89 15.93 8.87
CA ARG A 206 14.65 16.10 10.32
C ARG A 206 14.63 14.76 11.05
N LEU A 207 14.01 13.72 10.50
CA LEU A 207 14.02 12.38 11.08
C LEU A 207 15.43 11.79 11.12
N LYS A 208 16.20 11.93 10.07
CA LYS A 208 17.62 11.50 10.02
C LYS A 208 18.53 12.25 10.97
N ALA A 209 18.13 13.43 11.45
CA ALA A 209 18.87 14.20 12.44
C ALA A 209 18.64 13.72 13.89
N ILE A 210 17.65 12.87 14.15
CA ILE A 210 17.39 12.32 15.48
C ILE A 210 18.60 11.50 15.94
N ARG A 211 19.11 11.82 17.12
CA ARG A 211 20.22 11.10 17.76
C ARG A 211 19.72 10.43 19.04
N SER A 212 19.28 9.19 18.91
CA SER A 212 18.83 8.39 20.03
C SER A 212 19.34 6.95 19.91
N PRO A 213 19.87 6.33 20.95
CA PRO A 213 20.25 4.93 20.93
C PRO A 213 19.04 3.99 20.79
N LEU A 214 17.83 4.50 20.99
CA LEU A 214 16.60 3.72 20.86
C LEU A 214 16.11 3.66 19.40
N VAL A 215 16.57 4.55 18.52
CA VAL A 215 16.20 4.57 17.10
C VAL A 215 17.19 3.73 16.31
N LYS A 216 16.69 2.65 15.70
CA LYS A 216 17.47 1.78 14.82
C LYS A 216 17.66 2.43 13.44
N GLU A 217 16.56 2.90 12.86
CA GLU A 217 16.57 3.59 11.57
C GLU A 217 15.30 4.44 11.37
N THR A 218 15.35 5.33 10.39
CA THR A 218 14.20 6.10 9.92
C THR A 218 14.01 5.88 8.42
N ARG A 219 12.77 5.72 7.99
CA ARG A 219 12.38 5.56 6.59
C ARG A 219 11.31 6.59 6.27
N SER A 220 11.38 7.23 5.12
CA SER A 220 10.34 8.15 4.70
C SER A 220 10.25 8.29 3.18
N ILE A 221 9.04 8.58 2.70
CA ILE A 221 8.78 8.96 1.32
C ILE A 221 7.59 9.93 1.30
N GLY A 222 7.78 11.12 0.75
CA GLY A 222 6.79 12.18 0.85
C GLY A 222 6.44 12.47 2.31
N LEU A 223 5.15 12.54 2.62
CA LEU A 223 4.63 12.74 3.98
C LEU A 223 4.23 11.42 4.67
N TRP A 224 5.06 10.42 4.54
CA TRP A 224 4.87 9.12 5.17
C TRP A 224 6.19 8.58 5.71
N ALA A 225 6.24 8.32 7.02
CA ALA A 225 7.49 7.93 7.66
C ALA A 225 7.30 6.85 8.72
N GLY A 226 8.35 6.03 8.89
CA GLY A 226 8.53 5.07 9.96
C GLY A 226 9.79 5.37 10.74
N VAL A 227 9.67 5.41 12.07
CA VAL A 227 10.81 5.44 12.99
C VAL A 227 10.89 4.08 13.64
N GLU A 228 11.85 3.27 13.23
CA GLU A 228 12.05 1.93 13.78
C GLU A 228 12.93 1.99 15.02
N LEU A 229 12.43 1.39 16.09
CA LEU A 229 13.12 1.30 17.36
C LEU A 229 13.92 -0.02 17.45
N VAL A 230 15.00 -0.01 18.22
CA VAL A 230 15.71 -1.24 18.57
C VAL A 230 14.82 -2.16 19.42
N PRO A 231 14.98 -3.50 19.37
CA PRO A 231 14.17 -4.43 20.17
C PRO A 231 14.20 -4.14 21.67
N GLU A 232 15.33 -3.69 22.19
CA GLU A 232 15.57 -3.32 23.60
C GLU A 232 14.69 -2.16 24.06
N ALA A 233 14.19 -1.35 23.12
CA ALA A 233 13.20 -0.31 23.41
C ALA A 233 11.84 -0.88 23.86
N GLY A 234 11.58 -2.18 23.71
CA GLY A 234 10.37 -2.86 24.21
C GLY A 234 9.09 -2.52 23.44
N GLY A 235 9.19 -2.22 22.15
CA GLY A 235 8.08 -1.94 21.25
C GLY A 235 7.66 -0.48 21.17
N ALA A 236 7.04 -0.11 20.03
CA ALA A 236 6.70 1.28 19.70
C ALA A 236 5.45 1.81 20.42
N ARG A 237 4.51 0.93 20.81
CA ARG A 237 3.22 1.33 21.35
C ARG A 237 3.30 2.27 22.56
N LYS A 238 4.18 1.98 23.52
CA LYS A 238 4.34 2.82 24.72
C LYS A 238 4.83 4.24 24.38
N TYR A 239 5.68 4.36 23.36
CA TYR A 239 6.13 5.66 22.85
C TYR A 239 4.99 6.41 22.17
N CYS A 240 4.15 5.72 21.38
CA CYS A 240 2.98 6.34 20.78
C CYS A 240 2.01 6.92 21.86
N TYR A 241 1.84 6.24 22.98
CA TYR A 241 1.07 6.80 24.11
C TYR A 241 1.75 8.02 24.73
N ALA A 242 3.04 7.96 24.98
CA ALA A 242 3.79 9.09 25.52
C ALA A 242 3.77 10.31 24.58
N LEU A 243 3.87 10.09 23.27
CA LEU A 243 3.77 11.13 22.24
C LEU A 243 2.36 11.73 22.20
N LYS A 244 1.32 10.90 22.28
CA LYS A 244 -0.08 11.36 22.39
C LYS A 244 -0.28 12.29 23.59
N ASP A 245 0.27 11.96 24.74
CA ASP A 245 0.14 12.77 25.97
C ASP A 245 0.90 14.11 25.85
N ARG A 246 1.81 14.22 24.88
CA ARG A 246 2.52 15.46 24.51
C ARG A 246 1.86 16.20 23.32
N GLY A 247 0.77 15.68 22.77
CA GLY A 247 0.03 16.30 21.67
C GLY A 247 0.35 15.77 20.27
N LEU A 248 1.22 14.76 20.12
CA LEU A 248 1.53 14.13 18.84
C LEU A 248 0.80 12.80 18.68
N LEU A 249 -0.23 12.77 17.82
CA LEU A 249 -0.92 11.54 17.48
C LEU A 249 -0.14 10.75 16.42
N CYS A 250 0.23 9.53 16.77
CA CYS A 250 0.89 8.58 15.87
C CYS A 250 0.42 7.15 16.18
N LYS A 251 0.86 6.20 15.38
CA LYS A 251 0.46 4.80 15.54
C LYS A 251 1.67 3.88 15.46
N ASP A 252 1.68 2.86 16.33
CA ASP A 252 2.62 1.75 16.19
C ASP A 252 2.24 0.85 15.01
N THR A 253 3.24 0.36 14.32
CA THR A 253 3.11 -0.66 13.30
C THR A 253 4.27 -1.65 13.39
N HIS A 254 4.03 -2.92 13.04
CA HIS A 254 5.02 -4.00 13.08
C HIS A 254 5.87 -4.02 14.37
N VAL A 255 5.23 -3.96 15.55
CA VAL A 255 5.79 -4.00 16.90
C VAL A 255 6.74 -2.86 17.24
N HIS A 256 7.76 -2.57 16.43
CA HIS A 256 8.87 -1.68 16.76
C HIS A 256 8.84 -0.34 16.03
N THR A 257 7.93 -0.12 15.09
CA THR A 257 7.93 1.10 14.26
C THR A 257 6.86 2.08 14.71
N ILE A 258 7.24 3.33 14.97
CA ILE A 258 6.34 4.48 15.10
C ILE A 258 6.05 4.99 13.69
N ARG A 259 4.78 4.96 13.27
CA ARG A 259 4.33 5.46 11.96
C ARG A 259 3.86 6.90 12.06
N LEU A 260 4.41 7.76 11.21
CA LEU A 260 4.01 9.16 11.05
C LEU A 260 3.37 9.31 9.66
N ALA A 261 2.13 9.79 9.64
CA ALA A 261 1.36 10.03 8.42
C ALA A 261 0.53 11.30 8.59
N PRO A 262 1.18 12.47 8.63
CA PRO A 262 0.49 13.74 8.83
C PRO A 262 -0.50 14.02 7.68
N PRO A 263 -1.53 14.84 7.88
CA PRO A 263 -2.41 15.25 6.79
C PRO A 263 -1.61 15.99 5.70
N LEU A 264 -2.02 15.85 4.44
CA LEU A 264 -1.29 16.48 3.32
C LEU A 264 -1.31 18.01 3.37
N VAL A 265 -2.25 18.59 4.10
CA VAL A 265 -2.36 20.04 4.35
C VAL A 265 -1.40 20.54 5.44
N ILE A 266 -0.59 19.68 6.05
CA ILE A 266 0.35 20.06 7.11
C ILE A 266 1.31 21.17 6.65
N THR A 267 1.71 22.04 7.56
CA THR A 267 2.72 23.07 7.30
C THR A 267 4.10 22.62 7.75
N ARG A 268 5.14 23.24 7.21
CA ARG A 268 6.53 23.02 7.66
C ARG A 268 6.71 23.30 9.15
N SER A 269 6.04 24.33 9.69
CA SER A 269 6.06 24.66 11.12
C SER A 269 5.47 23.53 11.97
N GLN A 270 4.32 23.00 11.55
CA GLN A 270 3.68 21.88 12.26
C GLN A 270 4.51 20.59 12.20
N ILE A 271 5.21 20.33 11.07
CA ILE A 271 6.18 19.22 11.00
C ILE A 271 7.28 19.42 12.04
N ASN A 272 7.85 20.63 12.14
CA ASN A 272 8.90 20.93 13.12
C ASN A 272 8.41 20.74 14.54
N GLU A 273 7.26 21.29 14.88
CA GLU A 273 6.63 21.15 16.21
C GLU A 273 6.41 19.66 16.56
N GLY A 274 5.84 18.87 15.65
CA GLY A 274 5.63 17.45 15.86
C GLY A 274 6.94 16.67 16.05
N LEU A 275 8.00 17.04 15.35
CA LEU A 275 9.30 16.39 15.48
C LEU A 275 10.10 16.84 16.71
N GLU A 276 9.77 17.99 17.32
CA GLU A 276 10.32 18.40 18.62
C GLU A 276 9.66 17.63 19.77
N ILE A 277 8.45 17.14 19.56
CA ILE A 277 7.76 16.28 20.54
C ILE A 277 8.29 14.83 20.45
N LEU A 278 8.68 14.40 19.25
CA LEU A 278 9.18 13.05 18.97
C LEU A 278 10.56 12.82 19.62
#